data_764c2489c5e0b2ff660fd81f9e712ad2
#
_entry.id   764c2489c5e0b2ff660fd81f9e712ad2
#
_cell.length_a   1.000
_cell.length_b   1.000
_cell.length_c   1.000
_cell.angle_alpha   90.00
_cell.angle_beta   90.00
_cell.angle_gamma   90.00
#
_symmetry.space_group_name_H-M   'P 1'
#
loop_
_entity.id
_entity.type
_entity.pdbx_description
1 polymer ?
#
loop_
_entity_poly.entity_id
_entity_poly.type
_entity_poly.pdbx_seq_one_letter_code
_entity_poly.pdbx_strand_id
1 'polypeptide(L)'
;GEDNLFLQIETFDPHEPFYTLPKDKELYPHHFEGDAAMEADWPPYAPTVESENTIEHVRYNYAALVSKCDRYLGKVLDVMAKYNLWEDTMLIVNTDHGFLLGEHGWWGKTSMPIYNEIAHTPLFIYDPRRADLAGEKRNSIVQTIDLAPTLLEYFGMEIPKDMEGKPLKQVMDDDTPIREYAVFGYHGSQVDVTDGRYVYMHAADHQGEKVYEYTLMPTHMRQMFQPEEL
;
A
#
# COMPACT_ATOMS: atom_id res chain seq x y z
N GLY A 1 20.48 -13.44 -19.91
CA GLY A 1 19.20 -13.37 -19.21
C GLY A 1 18.06 -13.51 -20.19
N GLU A 2 16.86 -13.73 -19.69
CA GLU A 2 15.67 -13.66 -20.54
C GLU A 2 15.27 -12.19 -20.69
N ASP A 3 14.94 -11.77 -21.91
CA ASP A 3 14.44 -10.45 -22.20
C ASP A 3 12.96 -10.35 -21.78
N ASN A 4 12.50 -9.15 -21.40
CA ASN A 4 11.11 -8.87 -21.00
C ASN A 4 10.63 -9.66 -19.78
N LEU A 5 11.43 -9.67 -18.72
CA LEU A 5 11.08 -10.28 -17.44
C LEU A 5 10.23 -9.31 -16.59
N PHE A 6 9.10 -9.80 -16.06
CA PHE A 6 8.39 -9.19 -14.94
C PHE A 6 8.71 -9.96 -13.65
N LEU A 7 9.21 -9.26 -12.63
CA LEU A 7 9.50 -9.81 -11.31
C LEU A 7 8.71 -9.04 -10.25
N GLN A 8 7.85 -9.73 -9.51
CA GLN A 8 7.19 -9.20 -8.33
C GLN A 8 7.88 -9.74 -7.08
N ILE A 9 8.26 -8.82 -6.19
CA ILE A 9 8.80 -9.15 -4.87
C ILE A 9 7.79 -8.64 -3.85
N GLU A 10 7.13 -9.55 -3.17
CA GLU A 10 6.14 -9.24 -2.13
C GLU A 10 6.75 -9.52 -0.76
N THR A 11 6.62 -8.57 0.16
CA THR A 11 7.12 -8.69 1.52
C THR A 11 5.97 -8.54 2.51
N PHE A 12 6.00 -9.30 3.60
CA PHE A 12 4.99 -9.18 4.64
C PHE A 12 5.13 -7.88 5.44
N ASP A 13 6.36 -7.49 5.77
CA ASP A 13 6.62 -6.25 6.49
C ASP A 13 6.35 -5.02 5.61
N PRO A 14 5.83 -3.91 6.16
CA PRO A 14 5.66 -3.55 7.57
C PRO A 14 4.30 -3.92 8.19
N HIS A 15 3.69 -5.03 7.81
CA HIS A 15 2.45 -5.54 8.40
C HIS A 15 2.63 -5.87 9.89
N GLU A 16 1.58 -5.77 10.69
CA GLU A 16 1.57 -6.27 12.06
C GLU A 16 1.70 -7.81 12.12
N PRO A 17 2.31 -8.38 13.15
CA PRO A 17 2.89 -7.75 14.33
C PRO A 17 4.19 -7.00 14.03
N PHE A 18 4.40 -5.89 14.73
CA PHE A 18 5.55 -5.00 14.49
C PHE A 18 6.86 -5.55 15.09
N TYR A 19 7.15 -6.81 14.83
CA TYR A 19 8.35 -7.48 15.33
C TYR A 19 9.59 -7.09 14.53
N THR A 20 10.58 -6.59 15.23
CA THR A 20 11.86 -6.24 14.64
C THR A 20 13.02 -6.55 15.59
N LEU A 21 14.22 -6.48 15.07
CA LEU A 21 15.41 -6.76 15.86
C LEU A 21 15.72 -5.61 16.82
N PRO A 22 16.37 -5.90 17.99
CA PRO A 22 16.76 -4.85 18.94
C PRO A 22 17.51 -3.68 18.29
N LYS A 23 18.44 -3.96 17.36
CA LYS A 23 19.19 -2.94 16.63
C LYS A 23 18.31 -1.96 15.82
N ASP A 24 17.13 -2.39 15.39
CA ASP A 24 16.19 -1.53 14.65
C ASP A 24 15.39 -0.67 15.64
N LYS A 25 15.04 -1.21 16.81
CA LYS A 25 14.40 -0.48 17.92
C LYS A 25 15.33 0.58 18.53
N GLU A 26 16.65 0.31 18.57
CA GLU A 26 17.66 1.27 19.04
C GLU A 26 17.74 2.56 18.21
N LEU A 27 17.22 2.56 16.98
CA LEU A 27 17.09 3.78 16.18
C LEU A 27 16.06 4.77 16.73
N TYR A 28 15.14 4.29 17.56
CA TYR A 28 14.02 5.06 18.12
C TYR A 28 14.00 4.96 19.65
N PRO A 29 15.01 5.51 20.36
CA PRO A 29 15.09 5.42 21.80
C PRO A 29 13.96 6.24 22.45
N HIS A 30 13.17 5.60 23.30
CA HIS A 30 12.07 6.21 24.02
C HIS A 30 11.82 5.49 25.35
N HIS A 31 11.10 6.14 26.26
CA HIS A 31 10.70 5.53 27.53
C HIS A 31 9.31 4.93 27.40
N PHE A 32 9.17 3.67 27.76
CA PHE A 32 7.89 2.97 27.82
C PHE A 32 7.64 2.43 29.23
N GLU A 33 6.48 2.74 29.82
CA GLU A 33 6.12 2.37 31.20
C GLU A 33 5.37 1.03 31.29
N GLY A 34 4.98 0.44 30.16
CA GLY A 34 4.23 -0.80 30.10
C GLY A 34 5.10 -2.06 30.00
N ASP A 35 4.44 -3.23 30.02
CA ASP A 35 5.10 -4.48 29.69
C ASP A 35 5.30 -4.57 28.18
N ALA A 36 6.53 -4.34 27.73
CA ALA A 36 6.91 -4.34 26.32
C ALA A 36 6.66 -5.68 25.59
N ALA A 37 6.32 -6.73 26.32
CA ALA A 37 6.28 -8.08 25.78
C ALA A 37 4.88 -8.51 25.27
N MET A 38 3.81 -7.78 25.52
CA MET A 38 2.50 -8.41 25.38
C MET A 38 1.57 -7.85 24.31
N GLU A 39 1.48 -6.57 24.03
CA GLU A 39 0.40 -6.07 23.16
C GLU A 39 0.78 -4.94 22.21
N ALA A 40 1.87 -4.24 22.48
CA ALA A 40 2.26 -3.05 21.73
C ALA A 40 2.77 -3.33 20.31
N ASP A 41 3.16 -4.56 20.00
CA ASP A 41 3.59 -4.94 18.64
C ASP A 41 2.42 -5.38 17.74
N TRP A 42 1.24 -5.61 18.33
CA TRP A 42 0.04 -6.02 17.59
C TRP A 42 -1.20 -5.26 18.07
N PRO A 43 -1.35 -3.99 17.66
CA PRO A 43 -2.52 -3.21 18.06
C PRO A 43 -3.81 -3.83 17.53
N PRO A 44 -4.91 -3.74 18.28
CA PRO A 44 -6.21 -4.25 17.84
C PRO A 44 -6.79 -3.39 16.70
N TYR A 45 -7.78 -3.90 15.98
CA TYR A 45 -8.55 -3.11 15.01
C TYR A 45 -9.76 -2.51 15.70
N ALA A 46 -9.52 -1.48 16.51
CA ALA A 46 -10.50 -0.91 17.42
C ALA A 46 -10.18 0.57 17.73
N PRO A 47 -11.13 1.30 18.35
CA PRO A 47 -10.80 2.61 18.93
C PRO A 47 -9.66 2.50 19.93
N THR A 48 -8.80 3.54 19.96
CA THR A 48 -7.72 3.63 20.95
C THR A 48 -8.28 3.85 22.34
N VAL A 49 -7.83 3.04 23.28
CA VAL A 49 -8.12 3.17 24.72
C VAL A 49 -6.86 3.25 25.56
N GLU A 50 -5.72 3.09 24.92
CA GLU A 50 -4.40 3.07 25.52
C GLU A 50 -3.93 4.47 25.88
N SER A 51 -2.92 4.53 26.77
CA SER A 51 -2.26 5.79 27.12
C SER A 51 -1.46 6.36 25.95
N GLU A 52 -1.22 7.68 25.95
CA GLU A 52 -0.34 8.34 24.96
C GLU A 52 1.05 7.71 24.92
N ASN A 53 1.60 7.27 26.06
CA ASN A 53 2.89 6.59 26.12
C ASN A 53 2.86 5.24 25.39
N THR A 54 1.75 4.49 25.49
CA THR A 54 1.57 3.25 24.73
C THR A 54 1.43 3.52 23.23
N ILE A 55 0.65 4.52 22.85
CA ILE A 55 0.47 4.91 21.44
C ILE A 55 1.81 5.31 20.84
N GLU A 56 2.60 6.11 21.53
CA GLU A 56 3.93 6.52 21.10
C GLU A 56 4.87 5.31 20.96
N HIS A 57 4.84 4.38 21.91
CA HIS A 57 5.64 3.15 21.84
C HIS A 57 5.31 2.29 20.61
N VAL A 58 4.03 2.10 20.29
CA VAL A 58 3.59 1.39 19.09
C VAL A 58 4.08 2.09 17.82
N ARG A 59 4.01 3.42 17.76
CA ARG A 59 4.53 4.22 16.64
C ARG A 59 6.02 4.02 16.42
N TYR A 60 6.80 3.96 17.49
CA TYR A 60 8.24 3.71 17.41
C TYR A 60 8.55 2.26 16.98
N ASN A 61 7.77 1.28 17.43
CA ASN A 61 7.91 -0.10 16.95
C ASN A 61 7.61 -0.21 15.44
N TYR A 62 6.55 0.47 14.98
CA TYR A 62 6.26 0.55 13.55
C TYR A 62 7.37 1.26 12.77
N ALA A 63 7.88 2.39 13.25
CA ALA A 63 8.99 3.10 12.62
C ALA A 63 10.26 2.24 12.52
N ALA A 64 10.55 1.45 13.55
CA ALA A 64 11.65 0.50 13.54
C ALA A 64 11.45 -0.61 12.48
N LEU A 65 10.20 -1.07 12.30
CA LEU A 65 9.84 -2.05 11.27
C LEU A 65 9.98 -1.46 9.86
N VAL A 66 9.55 -0.22 9.65
CA VAL A 66 9.75 0.51 8.38
C VAL A 66 11.24 0.69 8.08
N SER A 67 12.07 1.00 9.08
CA SER A 67 13.53 1.08 8.92
C SER A 67 14.16 -0.27 8.54
N LYS A 68 13.60 -1.36 9.04
CA LYS A 68 13.98 -2.70 8.59
C LYS A 68 13.63 -2.92 7.10
N CYS A 69 12.43 -2.51 6.68
CA CYS A 69 12.00 -2.59 5.27
C CYS A 69 12.93 -1.77 4.37
N ASP A 70 13.21 -0.53 4.73
CA ASP A 70 14.13 0.36 4.01
C ASP A 70 15.51 -0.30 3.81
N ARG A 71 16.07 -0.87 4.86
CA ARG A 71 17.34 -1.59 4.78
C ARG A 71 17.30 -2.80 3.83
N TYR A 72 16.18 -3.51 3.75
CA TYR A 72 16.04 -4.62 2.80
C TYR A 72 15.80 -4.15 1.37
N LEU A 73 15.06 -3.07 1.18
CA LEU A 73 14.93 -2.40 -0.11
C LEU A 73 16.32 -1.94 -0.60
N GLY A 74 17.15 -1.38 0.28
CA GLY A 74 18.53 -1.02 -0.02
C GLY A 74 19.32 -2.15 -0.68
N LYS A 75 19.15 -3.40 -0.23
CA LYS A 75 19.80 -4.56 -0.86
C LYS A 75 19.31 -4.83 -2.28
N VAL A 76 18.04 -4.58 -2.57
CA VAL A 76 17.50 -4.68 -3.94
C VAL A 76 18.14 -3.61 -4.82
N LEU A 77 18.23 -2.37 -4.32
CA LEU A 77 18.87 -1.26 -5.04
C LEU A 77 20.35 -1.53 -5.29
N ASP A 78 21.07 -2.12 -4.32
CA ASP A 78 22.47 -2.55 -4.47
C ASP A 78 22.63 -3.60 -5.58
N VAL A 79 21.70 -4.55 -5.68
CA VAL A 79 21.69 -5.55 -6.77
C VAL A 79 21.44 -4.89 -8.11
N MET A 80 20.49 -3.97 -8.21
CA MET A 80 20.23 -3.20 -9.43
C MET A 80 21.47 -2.43 -9.88
N ALA A 81 22.13 -1.76 -8.95
CA ALA A 81 23.39 -1.04 -9.25
C ALA A 81 24.52 -1.99 -9.67
N LYS A 82 24.70 -3.10 -8.96
CA LYS A 82 25.76 -4.08 -9.23
C LYS A 82 25.67 -4.70 -10.62
N TYR A 83 24.47 -4.91 -11.13
CA TYR A 83 24.22 -5.57 -12.42
C TYR A 83 23.79 -4.59 -13.52
N ASN A 84 23.91 -3.27 -13.31
CA ASN A 84 23.52 -2.19 -14.23
C ASN A 84 22.04 -2.26 -14.68
N LEU A 85 21.16 -2.77 -13.83
CA LEU A 85 19.74 -2.93 -14.17
C LEU A 85 19.00 -1.59 -14.29
N TRP A 86 19.57 -0.50 -13.81
CA TRP A 86 19.04 0.86 -14.00
C TRP A 86 18.98 1.30 -15.46
N GLU A 87 19.69 0.65 -16.36
CA GLU A 87 19.74 1.01 -17.78
C GLU A 87 18.49 0.53 -18.54
N ASP A 88 17.85 -0.56 -18.10
CA ASP A 88 16.79 -1.24 -18.85
C ASP A 88 15.62 -1.76 -17.98
N THR A 89 15.65 -1.54 -16.67
CA THR A 89 14.66 -2.10 -15.75
C THR A 89 13.88 -0.98 -15.07
N MET A 90 12.54 -1.01 -15.22
CA MET A 90 11.63 -0.18 -14.43
C MET A 90 11.53 -0.76 -13.01
N LEU A 91 11.65 0.11 -12.01
CA LEU A 91 11.40 -0.24 -10.61
C LEU A 91 10.14 0.45 -10.11
N ILE A 92 9.21 -0.31 -9.56
CA ILE A 92 8.02 0.20 -8.87
C ILE A 92 8.09 -0.27 -7.42
N VAL A 93 7.98 0.68 -6.48
CA VAL A 93 7.87 0.40 -5.03
C VAL A 93 6.57 1.01 -4.54
N ASN A 94 5.70 0.18 -3.99
CA ASN A 94 4.39 0.59 -3.48
C ASN A 94 3.95 -0.31 -2.32
N THR A 95 2.83 0.04 -1.71
CA THR A 95 2.08 -0.80 -0.77
C THR A 95 0.60 -0.80 -1.13
N ASP A 96 -0.14 -1.75 -0.60
CA ASP A 96 -1.59 -1.92 -0.85
C ASP A 96 -2.44 -0.92 -0.06
N HIS A 97 -2.12 -0.68 1.22
CA HIS A 97 -2.80 0.27 2.11
C HIS A 97 -1.88 0.71 3.24
N GLY A 98 -2.31 1.74 3.97
CA GLY A 98 -1.69 2.18 5.20
C GLY A 98 -2.29 1.53 6.45
N PHE A 99 -2.01 2.13 7.62
CA PHE A 99 -2.43 1.66 8.93
C PHE A 99 -2.55 2.85 9.90
N LEU A 100 -3.62 2.91 10.69
CA LEU A 100 -3.77 3.91 11.73
C LEU A 100 -3.02 3.48 13.00
N LEU A 101 -2.19 4.37 13.49
CA LEU A 101 -1.37 4.21 14.69
C LEU A 101 -1.83 5.18 15.80
N GLY A 102 -3.14 5.24 16.04
CA GLY A 102 -3.79 6.13 16.98
C GLY A 102 -4.32 7.42 16.37
N GLU A 103 -4.10 7.68 15.07
CA GLU A 103 -4.73 8.79 14.36
C GLU A 103 -6.24 8.62 14.40
N HIS A 104 -6.98 9.73 14.47
CA HIS A 104 -8.46 9.75 14.56
C HIS A 104 -9.04 8.92 15.72
N GLY A 105 -8.20 8.56 16.71
CA GLY A 105 -8.60 7.70 17.83
C GLY A 105 -8.80 6.24 17.47
N TRP A 106 -8.09 5.71 16.46
CA TRP A 106 -8.22 4.35 15.98
C TRP A 106 -6.89 3.63 15.79
N TRP A 107 -6.94 2.31 15.95
CA TRP A 107 -5.93 1.36 15.50
C TRP A 107 -6.43 0.56 14.32
N GLY A 108 -5.53 0.30 13.35
CA GLY A 108 -5.79 -0.68 12.30
C GLY A 108 -6.16 -0.10 10.95
N LYS A 109 -6.88 -0.89 10.15
CA LYS A 109 -7.07 -0.61 8.72
C LYS A 109 -8.42 -1.07 8.13
N THR A 110 -9.28 -1.76 8.89
CA THR A 110 -10.49 -2.39 8.33
C THR A 110 -11.79 -2.08 9.07
N SER A 111 -11.74 -1.62 10.32
CA SER A 111 -12.91 -1.44 11.17
C SER A 111 -13.37 0.01 11.33
N MET A 112 -12.64 0.94 10.74
CA MET A 112 -12.86 2.39 10.80
C MET A 112 -13.09 2.96 9.40
N PRO A 113 -13.53 4.21 9.28
CA PRO A 113 -13.55 4.91 7.99
C PRO A 113 -12.16 4.91 7.34
N ILE A 114 -12.13 4.88 6.00
CA ILE A 114 -10.85 4.92 5.27
C ILE A 114 -10.32 6.35 5.29
N TYR A 115 -9.50 6.65 6.29
CA TYR A 115 -8.80 7.91 6.38
C TYR A 115 -7.62 7.98 5.41
N ASN A 116 -7.09 9.18 5.23
CA ASN A 116 -5.98 9.44 4.31
C ASN A 116 -4.73 8.59 4.63
N GLU A 117 -4.47 8.33 5.90
CA GLU A 117 -3.36 7.50 6.36
C GLU A 117 -3.46 6.03 5.89
N ILE A 118 -4.68 5.58 5.56
CA ILE A 118 -4.91 4.23 4.99
C ILE A 118 -4.86 4.28 3.47
N ALA A 119 -5.48 5.30 2.84
CA ALA A 119 -5.70 5.35 1.40
C ALA A 119 -4.56 5.99 0.61
N HIS A 120 -3.87 6.99 1.17
CA HIS A 120 -2.79 7.72 0.51
C HIS A 120 -1.46 7.00 0.68
N THR A 121 -1.30 5.92 -0.05
CA THR A 121 -0.13 5.04 0.02
C THR A 121 1.07 5.58 -0.77
N PRO A 122 2.31 5.29 -0.35
CA PRO A 122 3.49 5.65 -1.11
C PRO A 122 3.55 4.90 -2.45
N LEU A 123 3.98 5.62 -3.48
CA LEU A 123 4.28 5.08 -4.80
C LEU A 123 5.54 5.73 -5.34
N PHE A 124 6.54 4.91 -5.64
CA PHE A 124 7.78 5.34 -6.27
C PHE A 124 7.98 4.56 -7.56
N ILE A 125 8.23 5.26 -8.66
CA ILE A 125 8.48 4.65 -9.96
C ILE A 125 9.78 5.24 -10.54
N TYR A 126 10.70 4.36 -10.90
CA TYR A 126 11.83 4.67 -11.76
C TYR A 126 11.58 4.06 -13.13
N ASP A 127 11.59 4.90 -14.16
CA ASP A 127 11.48 4.48 -15.56
C ASP A 127 12.82 4.74 -16.28
N PRO A 128 13.53 3.68 -16.74
CA PRO A 128 14.82 3.86 -17.41
C PRO A 128 14.71 4.67 -18.70
N ARG A 129 13.53 4.71 -19.34
CA ARG A 129 13.26 5.54 -20.53
C ARG A 129 13.33 7.04 -20.23
N ARG A 130 13.19 7.43 -18.97
CA ARG A 130 13.20 8.81 -18.45
C ARG A 130 14.05 8.95 -17.20
N ALA A 131 15.24 8.38 -17.21
CA ALA A 131 16.19 8.47 -16.10
C ALA A 131 16.57 9.94 -15.76
N ASP A 132 16.38 10.87 -16.69
CA ASP A 132 16.55 12.32 -16.51
C ASP A 132 15.57 12.92 -15.48
N LEU A 133 14.44 12.28 -15.22
CA LEU A 133 13.42 12.71 -14.26
C LEU A 133 13.55 12.05 -12.88
N ALA A 134 14.59 11.27 -12.64
CA ALA A 134 14.79 10.60 -11.36
C ALA A 134 14.85 11.61 -10.20
N GLY A 135 14.09 11.32 -9.12
CA GLY A 135 14.01 12.17 -7.94
C GLY A 135 12.95 13.29 -8.01
N GLU A 136 12.25 13.44 -9.13
CA GLU A 136 11.14 14.38 -9.23
C GLU A 136 9.89 13.87 -8.53
N LYS A 137 9.08 14.82 -8.04
CA LYS A 137 7.76 14.52 -7.44
C LYS A 137 6.65 14.86 -8.42
N ARG A 138 5.57 14.08 -8.36
CA ARG A 138 4.33 14.31 -9.09
C ARG A 138 3.19 14.56 -8.12
N ASN A 139 2.23 15.41 -8.53
CA ASN A 139 1.08 15.79 -7.71
C ASN A 139 -0.25 15.29 -8.27
N SER A 140 -0.24 14.79 -9.49
CA SER A 140 -1.42 14.24 -10.14
C SER A 140 -1.96 13.03 -9.40
N ILE A 141 -3.28 12.92 -9.33
CA ILE A 141 -3.97 11.80 -8.67
C ILE A 141 -3.76 10.52 -9.48
N VAL A 142 -3.26 9.51 -8.80
CA VAL A 142 -3.07 8.15 -9.34
C VAL A 142 -3.68 7.11 -8.38
N GLN A 143 -3.95 5.92 -8.87
CA GLN A 143 -4.49 4.83 -8.06
C GLN A 143 -3.76 3.52 -8.37
N THR A 144 -3.83 2.55 -7.48
CA THR A 144 -3.17 1.25 -7.66
C THR A 144 -3.66 0.50 -8.90
N ILE A 145 -4.91 0.72 -9.34
CA ILE A 145 -5.45 0.17 -10.60
C ILE A 145 -4.69 0.64 -11.84
N ASP A 146 -3.90 1.72 -11.75
CA ASP A 146 -3.12 2.27 -12.85
C ASP A 146 -1.80 1.51 -13.07
N LEU A 147 -1.37 0.69 -12.12
CA LEU A 147 -0.11 -0.05 -12.22
C LEU A 147 -0.15 -1.11 -13.32
N ALA A 148 -1.23 -1.87 -13.41
CA ALA A 148 -1.36 -2.91 -14.44
C ALA A 148 -1.31 -2.34 -15.87
N PRO A 149 -2.12 -1.31 -16.26
CA PRO A 149 -2.00 -0.72 -17.59
C PRO A 149 -0.67 -0.01 -17.82
N THR A 150 -0.01 0.50 -16.76
CA THR A 150 1.35 1.06 -16.86
C THR A 150 2.37 -0.01 -17.26
N LEU A 151 2.30 -1.19 -16.65
CA LEU A 151 3.17 -2.32 -17.00
C LEU A 151 2.90 -2.82 -18.42
N LEU A 152 1.63 -2.94 -18.83
CA LEU A 152 1.28 -3.34 -20.20
C LEU A 152 1.84 -2.33 -21.21
N GLU A 153 1.68 -1.02 -20.95
CA GLU A 153 2.24 0.03 -21.80
C GLU A 153 3.77 -0.05 -21.86
N TYR A 154 4.42 -0.28 -20.72
CA TYR A 154 5.88 -0.41 -20.66
C TYR A 154 6.41 -1.57 -21.52
N PHE A 155 5.72 -2.71 -21.54
CA PHE A 155 6.04 -3.87 -22.36
C PHE A 155 5.52 -3.78 -23.80
N GLY A 156 4.85 -2.68 -24.19
CA GLY A 156 4.27 -2.52 -25.52
C GLY A 156 3.10 -3.44 -25.80
N MET A 157 2.39 -3.88 -24.77
CA MET A 157 1.22 -4.76 -24.87
C MET A 157 -0.07 -3.95 -24.96
N GLU A 158 -1.08 -4.50 -25.63
CA GLU A 158 -2.41 -3.91 -25.70
C GLU A 158 -3.09 -3.93 -24.32
N ILE A 159 -3.67 -2.79 -23.94
CA ILE A 159 -4.43 -2.66 -22.69
C ILE A 159 -5.85 -3.15 -22.94
N PRO A 160 -6.34 -4.16 -22.20
CA PRO A 160 -7.71 -4.66 -22.35
C PRO A 160 -8.76 -3.56 -22.10
N LYS A 161 -9.88 -3.63 -22.85
CA LYS A 161 -10.94 -2.60 -22.80
C LYS A 161 -11.70 -2.56 -21.48
N ASP A 162 -11.69 -3.63 -20.72
CA ASP A 162 -12.31 -3.77 -19.39
C ASP A 162 -11.38 -3.36 -18.24
N MET A 163 -10.18 -2.86 -18.58
CA MET A 163 -9.25 -2.32 -17.58
C MET A 163 -9.52 -0.83 -17.36
N GLU A 164 -10.02 -0.49 -16.18
CA GLU A 164 -10.43 0.88 -15.82
C GLU A 164 -9.25 1.81 -15.46
N GLY A 165 -8.11 1.24 -15.08
CA GLY A 165 -6.89 1.99 -14.79
C GLY A 165 -6.30 2.62 -16.04
N LYS A 166 -5.44 3.63 -15.87
CA LYS A 166 -4.80 4.38 -16.96
C LYS A 166 -3.28 4.31 -16.81
N PRO A 167 -2.53 4.18 -17.92
CA PRO A 167 -1.07 4.23 -17.88
C PRO A 167 -0.55 5.52 -17.24
N LEU A 168 0.47 5.39 -16.40
CA LEU A 168 1.06 6.52 -15.66
C LEU A 168 2.10 7.30 -16.45
N LYS A 169 2.40 6.91 -17.71
CA LYS A 169 3.48 7.50 -18.49
C LYS A 169 3.41 9.03 -18.53
N GLN A 170 2.26 9.63 -18.86
CA GLN A 170 2.13 11.09 -18.94
C GLN A 170 2.27 11.78 -17.56
N VAL A 171 1.86 11.12 -16.48
CA VAL A 171 2.10 11.62 -15.12
C VAL A 171 3.59 11.61 -14.81
N MET A 172 4.30 10.52 -15.14
CA MET A 172 5.73 10.42 -14.94
C MET A 172 6.50 11.45 -15.78
N ASP A 173 6.11 11.67 -17.04
CA ASP A 173 6.81 12.55 -17.96
C ASP A 173 6.75 14.02 -17.53
N ASP A 174 5.56 14.55 -17.25
CA ASP A 174 5.35 15.99 -17.05
C ASP A 174 4.25 16.37 -16.05
N ASP A 175 3.83 15.41 -15.20
CA ASP A 175 2.73 15.57 -14.24
C ASP A 175 1.36 15.87 -14.90
N THR A 176 1.17 15.50 -16.18
CA THR A 176 -0.13 15.66 -16.85
C THR A 176 -1.17 14.73 -16.20
N PRO A 177 -2.28 15.29 -15.65
CA PRO A 177 -3.26 14.49 -14.93
C PRO A 177 -3.97 13.45 -15.81
N ILE A 178 -4.17 12.27 -15.29
CA ILE A 178 -4.96 11.19 -15.91
C ILE A 178 -6.40 11.15 -15.38
N ARG A 179 -6.68 11.84 -14.26
CA ARG A 179 -8.00 11.98 -13.65
C ARG A 179 -8.07 13.23 -12.78
N GLU A 180 -9.29 13.68 -12.52
CA GLU A 180 -9.56 14.79 -11.60
C GLU A 180 -9.87 14.30 -10.18
N TYR A 181 -10.40 13.08 -10.05
CA TYR A 181 -10.82 12.49 -8.78
C TYR A 181 -10.35 11.04 -8.67
N ALA A 182 -10.10 10.60 -7.44
CA ALA A 182 -9.95 9.19 -7.10
C ALA A 182 -11.12 8.71 -6.25
N VAL A 183 -11.55 7.47 -6.48
CA VAL A 183 -12.60 6.80 -5.71
C VAL A 183 -11.98 5.61 -4.99
N PHE A 184 -12.25 5.48 -3.71
CA PHE A 184 -11.79 4.36 -2.89
C PHE A 184 -12.84 4.02 -1.83
N GLY A 185 -12.72 2.87 -1.20
CA GLY A 185 -13.72 2.45 -0.23
C GLY A 185 -13.72 0.95 0.02
N TYR A 186 -14.69 0.51 0.80
CA TYR A 186 -14.96 -0.92 1.03
C TYR A 186 -16.21 -1.32 0.28
N HIS A 187 -16.14 -2.43 -0.46
CA HIS A 187 -17.33 -2.99 -1.11
C HIS A 187 -18.46 -3.21 -0.10
N GLY A 188 -19.65 -2.75 -0.46
CA GLY A 188 -20.81 -2.86 0.42
C GLY A 188 -20.78 -2.00 1.68
N SER A 189 -19.88 -1.04 1.77
CA SER A 189 -19.75 -0.14 2.92
C SER A 189 -19.51 1.30 2.45
N GLN A 190 -18.49 1.94 2.97
CA GLN A 190 -18.15 3.33 2.67
C GLN A 190 -17.56 3.46 1.27
N VAL A 191 -17.92 4.54 0.56
CA VAL A 191 -17.29 4.99 -0.68
C VAL A 191 -16.82 6.43 -0.51
N ASP A 192 -15.55 6.66 -0.78
CA ASP A 192 -14.91 7.95 -0.62
C ASP A 192 -14.43 8.49 -1.95
N VAL A 193 -14.43 9.80 -2.08
CA VAL A 193 -13.93 10.51 -3.27
C VAL A 193 -12.97 11.60 -2.82
N THR A 194 -11.84 11.71 -3.53
CA THR A 194 -10.87 12.79 -3.29
C THR A 194 -10.51 13.51 -4.60
N ASP A 195 -10.30 14.82 -4.49
CA ASP A 195 -9.67 15.67 -5.50
C ASP A 195 -8.16 15.90 -5.21
N GLY A 196 -7.60 15.14 -4.27
CA GLY A 196 -6.23 15.30 -3.79
C GLY A 196 -6.06 16.35 -2.69
N ARG A 197 -7.08 17.18 -2.43
CA ARG A 197 -7.09 18.19 -1.37
C ARG A 197 -8.13 17.91 -0.30
N TYR A 198 -9.31 17.47 -0.72
CA TYR A 198 -10.42 17.12 0.15
C TYR A 198 -10.82 15.67 -0.05
N VAL A 199 -11.32 15.05 1.01
CA VAL A 199 -11.94 13.74 0.95
C VAL A 199 -13.40 13.89 1.34
N TYR A 200 -14.32 13.45 0.47
CA TYR A 200 -15.72 13.29 0.79
C TYR A 200 -15.98 11.82 1.11
N MET A 201 -16.38 11.54 2.34
CA MET A 201 -16.69 10.21 2.85
C MET A 201 -18.21 9.99 2.79
N HIS A 202 -18.62 8.98 2.03
CA HIS A 202 -20.03 8.62 1.88
C HIS A 202 -20.29 7.27 2.56
N ALA A 203 -21.08 7.27 3.63
CA ALA A 203 -21.53 6.04 4.27
C ALA A 203 -22.40 5.20 3.34
N ALA A 204 -22.36 3.88 3.53
CA ALA A 204 -23.24 2.99 2.78
C ALA A 204 -24.73 3.30 3.05
N ASP A 205 -25.50 3.43 1.99
CA ASP A 205 -26.95 3.71 2.05
C ASP A 205 -27.80 2.41 2.01
N HIS A 206 -27.24 1.31 2.47
CA HIS A 206 -28.01 0.07 2.51
C HIS A 206 -28.54 -0.17 3.91
N GLN A 207 -29.71 0.28 4.18
CA GLN A 207 -30.41 0.01 5.43
C GLN A 207 -30.81 -1.48 5.53
N GLY A 208 -29.81 -2.38 5.58
CA GLY A 208 -30.01 -3.83 5.72
C GLY A 208 -30.25 -4.59 4.42
N GLU A 209 -30.07 -3.98 3.27
CA GLU A 209 -30.07 -4.68 1.99
C GLU A 209 -28.84 -5.58 1.86
N LYS A 210 -29.02 -6.75 1.25
CA LYS A 210 -27.90 -7.68 1.01
C LYS A 210 -27.04 -7.14 -0.12
N VAL A 211 -25.77 -6.98 0.15
CA VAL A 211 -24.76 -6.71 -0.87
C VAL A 211 -24.22 -8.03 -1.39
N TYR A 212 -24.16 -8.16 -2.72
CA TYR A 212 -23.71 -9.37 -3.40
C TYR A 212 -22.37 -9.14 -4.08
N GLU A 213 -21.48 -10.10 -3.91
CA GLU A 213 -20.27 -10.23 -4.70
C GLU A 213 -20.42 -11.41 -5.65
N TYR A 214 -20.02 -11.21 -6.90
CA TYR A 214 -20.03 -12.26 -7.91
C TYR A 214 -18.59 -12.59 -8.29
N THR A 215 -18.20 -13.84 -8.14
CA THR A 215 -16.86 -14.29 -8.46
C THR A 215 -16.90 -15.70 -9.08
N LEU A 216 -15.91 -15.98 -9.92
CA LEU A 216 -15.62 -17.34 -10.38
C LEU A 216 -14.79 -18.12 -9.35
N MET A 217 -14.32 -17.45 -8.29
CA MET A 217 -13.62 -18.11 -7.20
C MET A 217 -14.61 -18.81 -6.28
N PRO A 218 -14.24 -19.95 -5.70
CA PRO A 218 -15.03 -20.63 -4.67
C PRO A 218 -15.25 -19.74 -3.44
N THR A 219 -16.43 -19.85 -2.85
CA THR A 219 -16.93 -18.89 -1.84
C THR A 219 -16.40 -19.10 -0.42
N HIS A 220 -15.62 -20.17 -0.15
CA HIS A 220 -15.02 -20.38 1.16
C HIS A 220 -13.50 -20.55 1.07
N MET A 221 -12.78 -19.53 1.46
CA MET A 221 -11.31 -19.48 1.32
C MET A 221 -10.55 -20.14 2.50
N ARG A 222 -11.24 -20.59 3.55
CA ARG A 222 -10.63 -21.13 4.76
C ARG A 222 -10.65 -22.64 4.90
N GLN A 223 -11.25 -23.34 3.95
CA GLN A 223 -11.34 -24.79 3.92
C GLN A 223 -10.93 -25.33 2.54
N MET A 224 -10.52 -26.57 2.50
CA MET A 224 -10.24 -27.23 1.20
C MET A 224 -11.57 -27.39 0.46
N PHE A 225 -11.54 -27.09 -0.84
CA PHE A 225 -12.69 -27.30 -1.73
C PHE A 225 -12.92 -28.79 -1.94
N GLN A 226 -14.19 -29.15 -1.99
CA GLN A 226 -14.54 -30.49 -2.43
C GLN A 226 -14.51 -30.56 -3.96
N PRO A 227 -14.21 -31.74 -4.58
CA PRO A 227 -14.13 -31.86 -6.03
C PRO A 227 -15.41 -31.41 -6.74
N GLU A 228 -16.56 -31.50 -6.09
CA GLU A 228 -17.88 -31.13 -6.61
C GLU A 228 -18.10 -29.60 -6.63
N GLU A 229 -17.22 -28.84 -6.01
CA GLU A 229 -17.27 -27.36 -5.95
C GLU A 229 -16.44 -26.70 -7.07
N LEU A 230 -15.67 -27.49 -7.79
CA LEU A 230 -14.82 -27.07 -8.92
C LEU A 230 -15.46 -27.44 -10.25
#